data_6d1bf5e6fdee155ff967833de43d23df
#
_entry.id   6d1bf5e6fdee155ff967833de43d23df
#
_cell.length_a   1.000
_cell.length_b   1.000
_cell.length_c   1.000
_cell.angle_alpha   90.00
_cell.angle_beta   90.00
_cell.angle_gamma   90.00
#
_symmetry.space_group_name_H-M   'P 1'
#
loop_
_entity.id
_entity.type
_entity.pdbx_description
1 polymer ?
#
loop_
_entity_poly.entity_id
_entity_poly.type
_entity_poly.pdbx_seq_one_letter_code
_entity_poly.pdbx_strand_id
1 'polypeptide(L)'
;MPQAEFRAYREAISLGGDKDVAQTIHQKYPIEKWIDESTEMQQFTTMGVAIRAGCEALYGEYDNVERLDQLMKEARKQPPNFLWDKGCEVGNLKKICTISFGINRQHYGQKLYKWEPYLDPLLYPFPIKDFPRRGAMAQDFLHGFHLVLPSYLKRYGIGGIPSDFADYRDAVGKVVDGMVKDGAISFKVISLYVRGLDFAAVAEKDAARVFADMSKGNLAERKTFEDYIARWIFFRLANSSRSPVNFHVSTTHTEPGTTLRMMDLTGLEETLFQDKGLSNQPFIITHAGAIYPGVRQVTALLFHYGNVYADCSEWSYYEYNGGVNAVVTMTEAAPGHKLLWGTDGTVPEIFTGSAITSRRMLRDALQRRVDTGSLPEKLMIPLAERVLYKNAEKLFGFSVDA
;
A
#
# COMPACT_ATOMS: atom_id res chain seq x y z
N MET A 1 24.74 -13.47 -1.79
CA MET A 1 24.49 -13.55 -3.27
C MET A 1 24.70 -12.16 -3.86
N PRO A 2 25.48 -12.00 -4.94
CA PRO A 2 25.59 -10.71 -5.62
C PRO A 2 24.23 -10.22 -6.15
N GLN A 3 24.02 -8.91 -6.17
CA GLN A 3 22.73 -8.31 -6.54
C GLN A 3 22.23 -8.71 -7.93
N ALA A 4 23.16 -8.86 -8.89
CA ALA A 4 22.80 -9.31 -10.25
C ALA A 4 22.27 -10.76 -10.29
N GLU A 5 22.85 -11.64 -9.49
CA GLU A 5 22.44 -13.05 -9.39
C GLU A 5 21.14 -13.19 -8.59
N PHE A 6 20.94 -12.36 -7.55
CA PHE A 6 19.67 -12.29 -6.83
C PHE A 6 18.52 -11.83 -7.75
N ARG A 7 18.78 -10.84 -8.59
CA ARG A 7 17.81 -10.40 -9.60
C ARG A 7 17.49 -11.53 -10.58
N ALA A 8 18.52 -12.20 -11.15
CA ALA A 8 18.30 -13.30 -12.08
C ALA A 8 17.54 -14.47 -11.44
N TYR A 9 17.81 -14.76 -10.16
CA TYR A 9 17.04 -15.75 -9.41
C TYR A 9 15.57 -15.37 -9.26
N ARG A 10 15.28 -14.13 -8.86
CA ARG A 10 13.89 -13.65 -8.75
C ARG A 10 13.17 -13.66 -10.10
N GLU A 11 13.83 -13.26 -11.17
CA GLU A 11 13.27 -13.34 -12.52
C GLU A 11 12.98 -14.79 -12.93
N ALA A 12 13.86 -15.70 -12.57
CA ALA A 12 13.73 -17.12 -12.89
C ALA A 12 12.64 -17.84 -12.10
N ILE A 13 12.34 -17.42 -10.86
CA ILE A 13 11.27 -18.00 -10.05
C ILE A 13 9.92 -17.28 -10.22
N SER A 14 9.88 -16.13 -10.90
CA SER A 14 8.64 -15.46 -11.25
C SER A 14 7.82 -16.29 -12.25
N LEU A 15 6.52 -16.05 -12.33
CA LEU A 15 5.60 -16.79 -13.19
C LEU A 15 6.08 -16.77 -14.65
N GLY A 16 6.61 -17.92 -15.10
CA GLY A 16 7.12 -18.10 -16.46
C GLY A 16 8.63 -17.87 -16.65
N GLY A 17 9.38 -17.67 -15.55
CA GLY A 17 10.83 -17.52 -15.60
C GLY A 17 11.60 -18.81 -15.93
N ASP A 18 12.90 -18.65 -16.24
CA ASP A 18 13.78 -19.74 -16.62
C ASP A 18 14.16 -20.62 -15.41
N LYS A 19 13.61 -21.85 -15.37
CA LYS A 19 13.83 -22.79 -14.28
C LYS A 19 15.28 -23.26 -14.19
N ASP A 20 16.00 -23.31 -15.30
CA ASP A 20 17.40 -23.75 -15.32
C ASP A 20 18.30 -22.68 -14.68
N VAL A 21 18.01 -21.41 -14.92
CA VAL A 21 18.68 -20.28 -14.23
C VAL A 21 18.39 -20.34 -12.72
N ALA A 22 17.15 -20.55 -12.32
CA ALA A 22 16.79 -20.67 -10.91
C ALA A 22 17.53 -21.82 -10.24
N GLN A 23 17.58 -22.99 -10.89
CA GLN A 23 18.27 -24.18 -10.38
C GLN A 23 19.79 -23.97 -10.30
N THR A 24 20.40 -23.34 -11.29
CA THR A 24 21.83 -23.00 -11.30
C THR A 24 22.21 -22.08 -10.14
N ILE A 25 21.39 -21.03 -9.92
CA ILE A 25 21.61 -20.07 -8.83
C ILE A 25 21.39 -20.75 -7.47
N HIS A 26 20.38 -21.62 -7.35
CA HIS A 26 20.11 -22.38 -6.14
C HIS A 26 21.25 -23.36 -5.78
N GLN A 27 21.86 -24.00 -6.77
CA GLN A 27 23.05 -24.85 -6.56
C GLN A 27 24.28 -24.03 -6.12
N LYS A 28 24.46 -22.84 -6.68
CA LYS A 28 25.57 -21.95 -6.33
C LYS A 28 25.42 -21.30 -4.96
N TYR A 29 24.18 -20.97 -4.59
CA TYR A 29 23.82 -20.34 -3.32
C TYR A 29 22.72 -21.15 -2.64
N PRO A 30 23.08 -22.19 -1.84
CA PRO A 30 22.09 -22.98 -1.11
C PRO A 30 21.19 -22.06 -0.28
N ILE A 31 19.89 -22.07 -0.57
CA ILE A 31 18.91 -21.17 0.05
C ILE A 31 18.90 -21.36 1.57
N GLU A 32 19.06 -22.60 2.04
CA GLU A 32 19.08 -22.94 3.44
C GLU A 32 20.17 -22.15 4.19
N LYS A 33 21.40 -22.17 3.68
CA LYS A 33 22.51 -21.42 4.29
C LYS A 33 22.28 -19.90 4.25
N TRP A 34 21.73 -19.40 3.15
CA TRP A 34 21.42 -17.98 3.02
C TRP A 34 20.27 -17.56 3.91
N ILE A 35 19.24 -18.40 4.08
CA ILE A 35 18.14 -18.16 5.02
C ILE A 35 18.67 -18.11 6.45
N ASP A 36 19.54 -19.04 6.85
CA ASP A 36 20.13 -19.08 8.18
C ASP A 36 20.93 -17.81 8.48
N GLU A 37 21.87 -17.45 7.60
CA GLU A 37 22.68 -16.22 7.73
C GLU A 37 21.80 -14.97 7.72
N SER A 38 20.80 -14.90 6.82
CA SER A 38 19.87 -13.77 6.74
C SER A 38 18.98 -13.67 7.98
N THR A 39 18.51 -14.79 8.50
CA THR A 39 17.67 -14.84 9.71
C THR A 39 18.46 -14.39 10.92
N GLU A 40 19.72 -14.85 11.05
CA GLU A 40 20.60 -14.41 12.10
C GLU A 40 20.85 -12.89 12.06
N MET A 41 21.11 -12.34 10.88
CA MET A 41 21.35 -10.90 10.72
C MET A 41 20.08 -10.05 10.87
N GLN A 42 18.93 -10.56 10.44
CA GLN A 42 17.66 -9.84 10.57
C GLN A 42 17.23 -9.58 12.00
N GLN A 43 17.60 -10.45 12.97
CA GLN A 43 17.25 -10.23 14.37
C GLN A 43 17.75 -8.90 14.94
N PHE A 44 18.80 -8.31 14.36
CA PHE A 44 19.34 -7.01 14.73
C PHE A 44 18.65 -5.82 14.06
N THR A 45 17.73 -6.08 13.15
CA THR A 45 16.96 -5.04 12.45
C THR A 45 15.67 -4.71 13.17
N THR A 46 15.12 -3.52 12.92
CA THR A 46 13.80 -3.14 13.43
C THR A 46 12.71 -4.11 12.95
N MET A 47 12.82 -4.60 11.70
CA MET A 47 11.92 -5.62 11.17
C MET A 47 12.00 -6.93 11.95
N GLY A 48 13.20 -7.41 12.24
CA GLY A 48 13.38 -8.62 13.05
C GLY A 48 12.78 -8.48 14.45
N VAL A 49 12.95 -7.33 15.07
CA VAL A 49 12.33 -7.02 16.38
C VAL A 49 10.80 -7.02 16.28
N ALA A 50 10.23 -6.43 15.22
CA ALA A 50 8.79 -6.42 15.02
C ALA A 50 8.23 -7.84 14.74
N ILE A 51 8.90 -8.62 13.88
CA ILE A 51 8.52 -10.01 13.59
C ILE A 51 8.56 -10.84 14.88
N ARG A 52 9.63 -10.72 15.67
CA ARG A 52 9.76 -11.43 16.94
C ARG A 52 8.61 -11.08 17.89
N ALA A 53 8.29 -9.80 18.05
CA ALA A 53 7.18 -9.37 18.90
C ALA A 53 5.83 -9.96 18.40
N GLY A 54 5.62 -10.05 17.10
CA GLY A 54 4.45 -10.69 16.52
C GLY A 54 4.41 -12.20 16.75
N CYS A 55 5.54 -12.89 16.54
CA CYS A 55 5.65 -14.33 16.81
C CYS A 55 5.40 -14.65 18.28
N GLU A 56 6.04 -13.93 19.22
CA GLU A 56 5.83 -14.13 20.65
C GLU A 56 4.37 -13.90 21.06
N ALA A 57 3.74 -12.89 20.48
CA ALA A 57 2.33 -12.59 20.75
C ALA A 57 1.37 -13.65 20.20
N LEU A 58 1.67 -14.20 19.01
CA LEU A 58 0.82 -15.19 18.35
C LEU A 58 1.06 -16.62 18.83
N TYR A 59 2.31 -16.98 19.10
CA TYR A 59 2.69 -18.36 19.35
C TYR A 59 3.13 -18.62 20.81
N GLY A 60 3.46 -17.57 21.55
CA GLY A 60 4.08 -17.66 22.87
C GLY A 60 5.61 -17.51 22.80
N GLU A 61 6.25 -17.44 23.96
CA GLU A 61 7.70 -17.30 24.06
C GLU A 61 8.44 -18.50 23.47
N TYR A 62 9.54 -18.20 22.79
CA TYR A 62 10.44 -19.20 22.22
C TYR A 62 11.90 -18.74 22.33
N ASP A 63 12.80 -19.68 22.52
CA ASP A 63 14.23 -19.48 22.73
C ASP A 63 15.07 -19.80 21.47
N ASN A 64 14.51 -20.59 20.55
CA ASN A 64 15.18 -20.99 19.32
C ASN A 64 14.19 -21.23 18.16
N VAL A 65 14.72 -21.39 16.96
CA VAL A 65 13.94 -21.57 15.73
C VAL A 65 13.16 -22.88 15.73
N GLU A 66 13.72 -23.95 16.28
CA GLU A 66 13.09 -25.27 16.38
C GLU A 66 11.82 -25.20 17.22
N ARG A 67 11.87 -24.47 18.34
CA ARG A 67 10.71 -24.26 19.19
C ARG A 67 9.65 -23.42 18.49
N LEU A 68 10.05 -22.35 17.79
CA LEU A 68 9.13 -21.54 16.99
C LEU A 68 8.44 -22.38 15.91
N ASP A 69 9.17 -23.20 15.17
CA ASP A 69 8.62 -24.07 14.12
C ASP A 69 7.58 -25.06 14.69
N GLN A 70 7.84 -25.64 15.87
CA GLN A 70 6.85 -26.48 16.56
C GLN A 70 5.57 -25.71 16.88
N LEU A 71 5.67 -24.49 17.44
CA LEU A 71 4.54 -23.65 17.78
C LEU A 71 3.75 -23.24 16.54
N MET A 72 4.43 -22.89 15.45
CA MET A 72 3.80 -22.59 14.15
C MET A 72 3.08 -23.80 13.56
N LYS A 73 3.65 -25.02 13.66
CA LYS A 73 3.00 -26.24 13.22
C LYS A 73 1.71 -26.52 14.01
N GLU A 74 1.71 -26.29 15.32
CA GLU A 74 0.49 -26.42 16.13
C GLU A 74 -0.58 -25.36 15.75
N ALA A 75 -0.16 -24.12 15.53
CA ALA A 75 -1.06 -23.05 15.11
C ALA A 75 -1.71 -23.31 13.73
N ARG A 76 -0.99 -23.95 12.80
CA ARG A 76 -1.54 -24.34 11.48
C ARG A 76 -2.67 -25.37 11.54
N LYS A 77 -2.86 -26.06 12.67
CA LYS A 77 -3.99 -26.97 12.89
C LYS A 77 -5.29 -26.22 13.23
N GLN A 78 -5.20 -24.93 13.54
CA GLN A 78 -6.34 -24.08 13.83
C GLN A 78 -7.07 -23.63 12.53
N PRO A 79 -8.28 -23.07 12.63
CA PRO A 79 -9.00 -22.52 11.48
C PRO A 79 -8.15 -21.48 10.71
N PRO A 80 -8.36 -21.33 9.38
CA PRO A 80 -7.50 -20.48 8.52
C PRO A 80 -7.31 -19.03 8.99
N ASN A 81 -8.31 -18.45 9.67
CA ASN A 81 -8.27 -17.06 10.15
C ASN A 81 -7.76 -16.91 11.59
N PHE A 82 -7.48 -18.01 12.28
CA PHE A 82 -7.13 -18.01 13.70
C PHE A 82 -6.02 -17.02 14.06
N LEU A 83 -4.94 -17.00 13.28
CA LEU A 83 -3.78 -16.14 13.55
C LEU A 83 -4.11 -14.66 13.29
N TRP A 84 -4.93 -14.37 12.28
CA TRP A 84 -5.40 -13.00 12.01
C TRP A 84 -6.32 -12.49 13.13
N ASP A 85 -7.27 -13.33 13.55
CA ASP A 85 -8.20 -12.98 14.63
C ASP A 85 -7.45 -12.76 15.95
N LYS A 86 -6.51 -13.66 16.28
CA LYS A 86 -5.64 -13.51 17.44
C LYS A 86 -4.76 -12.26 17.35
N GLY A 87 -4.20 -11.95 16.17
CA GLY A 87 -3.45 -10.72 15.95
C GLY A 87 -4.29 -9.46 16.16
N CYS A 88 -5.55 -9.49 15.74
CA CYS A 88 -6.50 -8.40 16.00
C CYS A 88 -6.78 -8.23 17.50
N GLU A 89 -6.98 -9.33 18.22
CA GLU A 89 -7.22 -9.33 19.65
C GLU A 89 -6.00 -8.75 20.40
N VAL A 90 -4.81 -9.31 20.18
CA VAL A 90 -3.55 -8.85 20.79
C VAL A 90 -3.26 -7.40 20.39
N GLY A 91 -3.45 -7.08 19.13
CA GLY A 91 -3.32 -5.72 18.59
C GLY A 91 -4.40 -4.75 19.08
N ASN A 92 -5.44 -5.20 19.77
CA ASN A 92 -6.64 -4.40 20.08
C ASN A 92 -7.15 -3.63 18.84
N LEU A 93 -7.21 -4.33 17.69
CA LEU A 93 -7.63 -3.76 16.43
C LEU A 93 -9.13 -3.96 16.26
N LYS A 94 -9.85 -2.89 16.01
CA LYS A 94 -11.31 -2.88 15.88
C LYS A 94 -11.79 -2.93 14.43
N LYS A 95 -10.99 -2.37 13.52
CA LYS A 95 -11.24 -2.38 12.07
C LYS A 95 -9.92 -2.52 11.32
N ILE A 96 -9.98 -3.17 10.17
CA ILE A 96 -8.84 -3.34 9.27
C ILE A 96 -9.25 -2.90 7.88
N CYS A 97 -8.57 -1.90 7.33
CA CYS A 97 -8.68 -1.53 5.92
C CYS A 97 -7.78 -2.47 5.12
N THR A 98 -8.39 -3.40 4.39
CA THR A 98 -7.67 -4.44 3.66
C THR A 98 -7.58 -4.08 2.19
N ILE A 99 -6.36 -3.92 1.72
CA ILE A 99 -6.08 -3.73 0.30
C ILE A 99 -6.14 -5.10 -0.38
N SER A 100 -6.94 -5.24 -1.43
CA SER A 100 -7.02 -6.49 -2.17
C SER A 100 -7.48 -6.31 -3.61
N PHE A 101 -6.98 -7.19 -4.51
CA PHE A 101 -7.42 -7.26 -5.90
C PHE A 101 -8.84 -7.82 -6.07
N GLY A 102 -9.36 -8.49 -5.07
CA GLY A 102 -10.68 -9.10 -5.15
C GLY A 102 -11.43 -9.02 -3.84
N ILE A 103 -12.76 -8.99 -3.91
CA ILE A 103 -13.58 -9.10 -2.72
C ILE A 103 -13.58 -10.57 -2.31
N ASN A 104 -12.68 -10.95 -1.44
CA ASN A 104 -12.75 -12.26 -0.81
C ASN A 104 -13.55 -12.14 0.49
N ARG A 105 -14.89 -12.00 0.34
CA ARG A 105 -15.82 -11.87 1.48
C ARG A 105 -15.83 -13.09 2.39
N GLN A 106 -15.32 -14.22 1.94
CA GLN A 106 -15.36 -15.48 2.71
C GLN A 106 -14.26 -15.53 3.79
N HIS A 107 -13.18 -14.78 3.63
CA HIS A 107 -12.05 -14.82 4.56
C HIS A 107 -12.10 -13.76 5.67
N TYR A 108 -12.96 -12.74 5.52
CA TYR A 108 -12.97 -11.62 6.43
C TYR A 108 -14.35 -11.42 7.03
N GLY A 109 -14.47 -11.57 8.33
CA GLY A 109 -15.69 -11.22 9.05
C GLY A 109 -16.10 -9.77 8.73
N GLN A 110 -17.31 -9.58 8.21
CA GLN A 110 -17.77 -8.29 7.66
C GLN A 110 -17.67 -7.09 8.63
N LYS A 111 -17.66 -7.35 9.95
CA LYS A 111 -17.56 -6.30 10.96
C LYS A 111 -16.16 -5.74 11.14
N LEU A 112 -15.13 -6.59 11.03
CA LEU A 112 -13.75 -6.21 11.29
C LEU A 112 -13.08 -5.62 10.06
N TYR A 113 -13.27 -6.24 8.90
CA TYR A 113 -12.57 -5.90 7.67
C TYR A 113 -13.36 -4.92 6.81
N LYS A 114 -12.65 -3.90 6.31
CA LYS A 114 -13.11 -2.91 5.34
C LYS A 114 -12.31 -3.05 4.08
N TRP A 115 -12.97 -2.97 2.93
CA TRP A 115 -12.34 -3.25 1.65
C TRP A 115 -11.81 -2.01 0.95
N GLU A 116 -10.59 -2.12 0.46
CA GLU A 116 -9.91 -1.13 -0.36
C GLU A 116 -9.41 -1.78 -1.66
N PRO A 117 -10.11 -1.63 -2.79
CA PRO A 117 -9.69 -2.16 -4.08
C PRO A 117 -8.56 -1.37 -4.72
N TYR A 118 -7.78 -2.04 -5.58
CA TYR A 118 -6.84 -1.38 -6.48
C TYR A 118 -7.56 -0.75 -7.68
N LEU A 119 -7.17 0.48 -8.03
CA LEU A 119 -7.58 1.13 -9.28
C LEU A 119 -6.68 0.77 -10.46
N ASP A 120 -5.44 0.39 -10.18
CA ASP A 120 -4.42 0.15 -11.20
C ASP A 120 -4.86 -0.82 -12.31
N PRO A 121 -5.60 -1.93 -12.05
CA PRO A 121 -6.08 -2.79 -13.12
C PRO A 121 -6.86 -2.06 -14.23
N LEU A 122 -7.56 -0.97 -13.86
CA LEU A 122 -8.33 -0.16 -14.81
C LEU A 122 -7.46 0.75 -15.69
N LEU A 123 -6.18 0.95 -15.32
CA LEU A 123 -5.24 1.76 -16.07
C LEU A 123 -4.45 0.94 -17.12
N TYR A 124 -4.51 -0.40 -17.03
CA TYR A 124 -3.70 -1.31 -17.85
C TYR A 124 -4.55 -2.33 -18.61
N PRO A 125 -5.41 -1.89 -19.56
CA PRO A 125 -6.33 -2.79 -20.28
C PRO A 125 -5.63 -3.75 -21.24
N PHE A 126 -4.44 -3.41 -21.72
CA PHE A 126 -3.72 -4.22 -22.70
C PHE A 126 -2.44 -4.81 -22.12
N PRO A 127 -2.05 -6.04 -22.57
CA PRO A 127 -0.84 -6.69 -22.10
C PRO A 127 0.41 -5.89 -22.48
N ILE A 128 1.29 -5.70 -21.52
CA ILE A 128 2.58 -5.04 -21.72
C ILE A 128 3.65 -6.13 -21.77
N LYS A 129 4.04 -6.55 -22.99
CA LYS A 129 5.01 -7.63 -23.19
C LYS A 129 6.46 -7.21 -22.95
N ASP A 130 6.78 -5.96 -23.31
CA ASP A 130 8.14 -5.41 -23.23
C ASP A 130 8.15 -4.16 -22.37
N PHE A 131 8.08 -4.36 -21.06
CA PHE A 131 8.24 -3.25 -20.15
C PHE A 131 9.73 -2.93 -20.06
N PRO A 132 10.19 -1.74 -20.51
CA PRO A 132 11.60 -1.45 -20.55
C PRO A 132 12.17 -1.45 -19.13
N ARG A 133 12.85 -2.54 -18.78
CA ARG A 133 13.82 -2.73 -17.68
C ARG A 133 13.54 -2.03 -16.34
N ARG A 134 12.30 -1.97 -15.92
CA ARG A 134 11.97 -1.60 -14.54
C ARG A 134 11.74 -2.91 -13.79
N GLY A 135 12.66 -3.41 -13.04
CA GLY A 135 12.70 -4.60 -12.19
C GLY A 135 11.55 -5.63 -12.24
N ALA A 136 11.80 -6.82 -11.76
CA ALA A 136 10.84 -7.92 -11.73
C ALA A 136 9.49 -7.53 -11.11
N MET A 137 9.49 -6.69 -10.07
CA MET A 137 8.28 -6.29 -9.36
C MET A 137 7.31 -5.45 -10.22
N ALA A 138 7.82 -4.50 -11.03
CA ALA A 138 6.95 -3.74 -11.94
C ALA A 138 6.27 -4.64 -12.97
N GLN A 139 6.97 -5.67 -13.44
CA GLN A 139 6.41 -6.67 -14.36
C GLN A 139 5.37 -7.55 -13.66
N ASP A 140 5.63 -7.97 -12.42
CA ASP A 140 4.70 -8.77 -11.62
C ASP A 140 3.41 -8.00 -11.35
N PHE A 141 3.49 -6.70 -11.00
CA PHE A 141 2.31 -5.85 -10.83
C PHE A 141 1.52 -5.70 -12.13
N LEU A 142 2.19 -5.38 -13.25
CA LEU A 142 1.50 -5.25 -14.54
C LEU A 142 0.82 -6.55 -14.97
N HIS A 143 1.49 -7.68 -14.77
CA HIS A 143 0.89 -8.99 -15.03
C HIS A 143 -0.32 -9.23 -14.11
N GLY A 144 -0.18 -8.95 -12.82
CA GLY A 144 -1.27 -9.04 -11.84
C GLY A 144 -2.46 -8.16 -12.21
N PHE A 145 -2.24 -6.91 -12.60
CA PHE A 145 -3.31 -5.99 -13.04
C PHE A 145 -4.06 -6.53 -14.25
N HIS A 146 -3.32 -7.06 -15.22
CA HIS A 146 -3.93 -7.63 -16.42
C HIS A 146 -4.76 -8.88 -16.13
N LEU A 147 -4.33 -9.73 -15.19
CA LEU A 147 -5.10 -10.91 -14.75
C LEU A 147 -6.37 -10.53 -13.97
N VAL A 148 -6.33 -9.42 -13.24
CA VAL A 148 -7.44 -8.98 -12.37
C VAL A 148 -8.52 -8.22 -13.16
N LEU A 149 -8.15 -7.44 -14.18
CA LEU A 149 -9.10 -6.62 -14.93
C LEU A 149 -10.30 -7.40 -15.48
N PRO A 150 -10.15 -8.58 -16.12
CA PRO A 150 -11.30 -9.36 -16.57
C PRO A 150 -12.27 -9.74 -15.45
N SER A 151 -11.74 -10.01 -14.25
CA SER A 151 -12.56 -10.35 -13.09
C SER A 151 -13.36 -9.14 -12.58
N TYR A 152 -12.77 -7.94 -12.62
CA TYR A 152 -13.47 -6.69 -12.31
C TYR A 152 -14.60 -6.44 -13.31
N LEU A 153 -14.31 -6.50 -14.60
CA LEU A 153 -15.30 -6.29 -15.65
C LEU A 153 -16.46 -7.28 -15.53
N LYS A 154 -16.16 -8.58 -15.42
CA LYS A 154 -17.15 -9.64 -15.28
C LYS A 154 -18.04 -9.46 -14.05
N ARG A 155 -17.46 -9.04 -12.91
CA ARG A 155 -18.20 -8.81 -11.66
C ARG A 155 -19.32 -7.79 -11.84
N TYR A 156 -19.09 -6.78 -12.66
CA TYR A 156 -20.05 -5.70 -12.90
C TYR A 156 -20.80 -5.82 -14.23
N GLY A 157 -20.86 -7.05 -14.76
CA GLY A 157 -21.69 -7.39 -15.92
C GLY A 157 -21.11 -6.96 -17.27
N ILE A 158 -19.78 -6.80 -17.34
CA ILE A 158 -19.08 -6.41 -18.58
C ILE A 158 -18.35 -7.65 -19.10
N GLY A 159 -18.70 -8.07 -20.36
CA GLY A 159 -18.25 -9.34 -20.94
C GLY A 159 -16.77 -9.42 -21.32
N GLY A 160 -16.07 -8.30 -21.37
CA GLY A 160 -14.65 -8.21 -21.73
C GLY A 160 -14.19 -6.77 -21.84
N ILE A 161 -12.95 -6.55 -22.28
CA ILE A 161 -12.41 -5.20 -22.52
C ILE A 161 -13.08 -4.63 -23.77
N PRO A 162 -13.84 -3.52 -23.66
CA PRO A 162 -14.42 -2.86 -24.83
C PRO A 162 -13.36 -2.41 -25.82
N SER A 163 -13.64 -2.51 -27.11
CA SER A 163 -12.73 -2.07 -28.18
C SER A 163 -12.78 -0.58 -28.46
N ASP A 164 -13.90 0.06 -28.13
CA ASP A 164 -14.07 1.52 -28.23
C ASP A 164 -13.68 2.19 -26.90
N PHE A 165 -13.05 3.36 -27.00
CA PHE A 165 -12.58 4.09 -25.82
C PHE A 165 -13.71 4.62 -24.94
N ALA A 166 -14.80 5.12 -25.53
CA ALA A 166 -15.93 5.64 -24.76
C ALA A 166 -16.61 4.51 -24.00
N ASP A 167 -16.81 3.35 -24.64
CA ASP A 167 -17.34 2.15 -24.01
C ASP A 167 -16.42 1.65 -22.89
N TYR A 168 -15.09 1.69 -23.09
CA TYR A 168 -14.14 1.33 -22.05
C TYR A 168 -14.21 2.28 -20.85
N ARG A 169 -14.21 3.59 -21.08
CA ARG A 169 -14.37 4.60 -20.03
C ARG A 169 -15.67 4.38 -19.24
N ASP A 170 -16.78 4.12 -19.94
CA ASP A 170 -18.06 3.86 -19.30
C ASP A 170 -18.05 2.54 -18.51
N ALA A 171 -17.35 1.52 -19.01
CA ALA A 171 -17.09 0.27 -18.28
C ALA A 171 -16.31 0.52 -16.99
N VAL A 172 -15.24 1.32 -17.05
CA VAL A 172 -14.48 1.76 -15.86
C VAL A 172 -15.40 2.44 -14.85
N GLY A 173 -16.30 3.33 -15.31
CA GLY A 173 -17.29 3.99 -14.45
C GLY A 173 -18.21 3.01 -13.73
N LYS A 174 -18.75 2.02 -14.46
CA LYS A 174 -19.59 0.98 -13.88
C LYS A 174 -18.84 0.16 -12.83
N VAL A 175 -17.56 -0.15 -13.07
CA VAL A 175 -16.71 -0.88 -12.12
C VAL A 175 -16.50 -0.06 -10.85
N VAL A 176 -16.10 1.20 -10.96
CA VAL A 176 -15.83 2.08 -9.80
C VAL A 176 -17.11 2.30 -8.97
N ASP A 177 -18.23 2.63 -9.61
CA ASP A 177 -19.51 2.80 -8.92
C ASP A 177 -19.98 1.50 -8.25
N GLY A 178 -19.78 0.38 -8.94
CA GLY A 178 -20.08 -0.95 -8.40
C GLY A 178 -19.25 -1.25 -7.17
N MET A 179 -17.94 -0.91 -7.17
CA MET A 179 -17.06 -1.07 -6.00
C MET A 179 -17.52 -0.21 -4.82
N VAL A 180 -17.89 1.05 -5.07
CA VAL A 180 -18.46 1.94 -4.04
C VAL A 180 -19.73 1.33 -3.46
N LYS A 181 -20.65 0.87 -4.31
CA LYS A 181 -21.91 0.21 -3.89
C LYS A 181 -21.66 -1.07 -3.09
N ASP A 182 -20.63 -1.81 -3.42
CA ASP A 182 -20.20 -3.02 -2.72
C ASP A 182 -19.49 -2.74 -1.38
N GLY A 183 -19.29 -1.47 -1.03
CA GLY A 183 -18.75 -1.03 0.25
C GLY A 183 -17.24 -0.80 0.26
N ALA A 184 -16.64 -0.50 -0.89
CA ALA A 184 -15.27 0.03 -0.91
C ALA A 184 -15.20 1.35 -0.12
N ILE A 185 -14.32 1.40 0.88
CA ILE A 185 -14.16 2.59 1.74
C ILE A 185 -13.16 3.58 1.19
N SER A 186 -12.23 3.12 0.40
CA SER A 186 -11.16 3.86 -0.27
C SER A 186 -10.68 3.08 -1.49
N PHE A 187 -9.77 3.67 -2.26
CA PHE A 187 -9.20 3.05 -3.46
C PHE A 187 -7.68 3.17 -3.44
N LYS A 188 -6.99 2.06 -3.67
CA LYS A 188 -5.51 2.00 -3.71
C LYS A 188 -4.99 2.24 -5.12
N VAL A 189 -3.92 3.03 -5.22
CA VAL A 189 -3.10 3.24 -6.42
C VAL A 189 -1.65 2.91 -6.08
N ILE A 190 -1.06 1.98 -6.83
CA ILE A 190 0.34 1.56 -6.70
C ILE A 190 1.15 1.83 -7.98
N SER A 191 0.67 2.72 -8.81
CA SER A 191 1.30 3.11 -10.09
C SER A 191 2.77 3.54 -9.94
N LEU A 192 3.21 3.89 -8.73
CA LEU A 192 4.59 4.18 -8.38
C LEU A 192 5.58 3.13 -8.93
N TYR A 193 5.24 1.85 -8.81
CA TYR A 193 6.10 0.76 -9.28
C TYR A 193 6.24 0.70 -10.79
N VAL A 194 5.29 1.30 -11.51
CA VAL A 194 5.17 1.19 -12.97
C VAL A 194 5.55 2.48 -13.67
N ARG A 195 5.19 3.67 -13.14
CA ARG A 195 5.25 4.91 -13.91
C ARG A 195 5.63 6.18 -13.14
N GLY A 196 5.56 6.23 -11.85
CA GLY A 196 5.67 7.45 -11.04
C GLY A 196 4.31 8.04 -10.69
N LEU A 197 4.31 9.17 -9.97
CA LEU A 197 3.15 9.73 -9.27
C LEU A 197 2.59 11.01 -9.93
N ASP A 198 2.95 11.31 -11.15
CA ASP A 198 2.39 12.43 -11.89
C ASP A 198 1.19 11.99 -12.74
N PHE A 199 0.09 12.72 -12.66
CA PHE A 199 -1.16 12.45 -13.38
C PHE A 199 -1.60 13.70 -14.15
N ALA A 200 -1.01 13.94 -15.30
CA ALA A 200 -1.23 15.14 -16.09
C ALA A 200 -2.68 15.26 -16.59
N ALA A 201 -3.14 16.50 -16.77
CA ALA A 201 -4.40 16.75 -17.45
C ALA A 201 -4.25 16.43 -18.93
N VAL A 202 -5.11 15.55 -19.45
CA VAL A 202 -5.10 15.06 -20.83
C VAL A 202 -6.48 15.28 -21.46
N ALA A 203 -6.52 15.69 -22.73
CA ALA A 203 -7.77 15.79 -23.47
C ALA A 203 -8.30 14.38 -23.83
N GLU A 204 -9.62 14.20 -23.78
CA GLU A 204 -10.28 12.92 -24.08
C GLU A 204 -9.91 12.39 -25.47
N LYS A 205 -9.85 13.26 -26.48
CA LYS A 205 -9.48 12.88 -27.85
C LYS A 205 -8.08 12.25 -27.95
N ASP A 206 -7.13 12.74 -27.13
CA ASP A 206 -5.76 12.22 -27.12
C ASP A 206 -5.69 10.86 -26.42
N ALA A 207 -6.41 10.70 -25.31
CA ALA A 207 -6.56 9.41 -24.65
C ALA A 207 -7.24 8.36 -25.54
N ALA A 208 -8.29 8.74 -26.28
CA ALA A 208 -8.98 7.86 -27.21
C ALA A 208 -8.06 7.41 -28.36
N ARG A 209 -7.28 8.32 -28.93
CA ARG A 209 -6.28 7.99 -29.96
C ARG A 209 -5.27 6.99 -29.43
N VAL A 210 -4.72 7.26 -28.23
CA VAL A 210 -3.72 6.36 -27.60
C VAL A 210 -4.31 5.00 -27.27
N PHE A 211 -5.56 4.94 -26.80
CA PHE A 211 -6.25 3.67 -26.56
C PHE A 211 -6.35 2.81 -27.81
N ALA A 212 -6.73 3.42 -28.93
CA ALA A 212 -6.80 2.74 -30.23
C ALA A 212 -5.42 2.25 -30.71
N ASP A 213 -4.34 2.98 -30.43
CA ASP A 213 -2.97 2.56 -30.75
C ASP A 213 -2.48 1.44 -29.82
N MET A 214 -2.81 1.51 -28.54
CA MET A 214 -2.49 0.48 -27.55
C MET A 214 -3.16 -0.85 -27.89
N SER A 215 -4.40 -0.83 -28.39
CA SER A 215 -5.10 -2.06 -28.84
C SER A 215 -4.41 -2.77 -29.99
N LYS A 216 -3.57 -2.06 -30.76
CA LYS A 216 -2.72 -2.57 -31.85
C LYS A 216 -1.30 -2.93 -31.38
N GLY A 217 -1.02 -2.81 -30.09
CA GLY A 217 0.28 -3.11 -29.48
C GLY A 217 1.27 -1.94 -29.41
N ASN A 218 0.88 -0.72 -29.80
CA ASN A 218 1.72 0.46 -29.64
C ASN A 218 1.53 1.08 -28.24
N LEU A 219 2.50 0.92 -27.37
CA LEU A 219 2.47 1.36 -25.98
C LEU A 219 3.31 2.63 -25.72
N ALA A 220 3.87 3.27 -26.75
CA ALA A 220 4.79 4.39 -26.59
C ALA A 220 4.21 5.56 -25.79
N GLU A 221 2.95 5.91 -26.03
CA GLU A 221 2.25 7.03 -25.39
C GLU A 221 1.26 6.59 -24.29
N ARG A 222 1.33 5.33 -23.81
CA ARG A 222 0.37 4.75 -22.85
C ARG A 222 0.10 5.63 -21.63
N LYS A 223 1.09 6.40 -21.16
CA LYS A 223 0.93 7.32 -20.02
C LYS A 223 -0.17 8.36 -20.27
N THR A 224 -0.37 8.82 -21.49
CA THR A 224 -1.46 9.75 -21.88
C THR A 224 -2.82 9.12 -21.58
N PHE A 225 -3.01 7.85 -21.92
CA PHE A 225 -4.25 7.12 -21.61
C PHE A 225 -4.38 6.89 -20.10
N GLU A 226 -3.32 6.43 -19.44
CA GLU A 226 -3.31 6.16 -17.99
C GLU A 226 -3.64 7.42 -17.17
N ASP A 227 -3.06 8.56 -17.53
CA ASP A 227 -3.32 9.86 -16.90
C ASP A 227 -4.79 10.26 -17.03
N TYR A 228 -5.35 10.14 -18.25
CA TYR A 228 -6.75 10.47 -18.47
C TYR A 228 -7.68 9.61 -17.65
N ILE A 229 -7.54 8.29 -17.70
CA ILE A 229 -8.42 7.36 -16.97
C ILE A 229 -8.30 7.55 -15.46
N ALA A 230 -7.08 7.70 -14.93
CA ALA A 230 -6.86 7.93 -13.51
C ALA A 230 -7.58 9.22 -13.05
N ARG A 231 -7.33 10.34 -13.73
CA ARG A 231 -7.98 11.61 -13.38
C ARG A 231 -9.50 11.56 -13.57
N TRP A 232 -9.98 10.91 -14.61
CA TRP A 232 -11.42 10.73 -14.83
C TRP A 232 -12.08 9.97 -13.67
N ILE A 233 -11.42 8.92 -13.15
CA ILE A 233 -11.86 8.20 -11.94
C ILE A 233 -11.85 9.14 -10.73
N PHE A 234 -10.79 9.92 -10.52
CA PHE A 234 -10.69 10.83 -9.38
C PHE A 234 -11.79 11.90 -9.41
N PHE A 235 -12.06 12.50 -10.56
CA PHE A 235 -13.19 13.43 -10.74
C PHE A 235 -14.54 12.75 -10.51
N ARG A 236 -14.72 11.51 -10.96
CA ARG A 236 -15.94 10.75 -10.71
C ARG A 236 -16.16 10.53 -9.22
N LEU A 237 -15.15 10.10 -8.49
CA LEU A 237 -15.21 9.93 -7.04
C LEU A 237 -15.47 11.26 -6.31
N ALA A 238 -14.79 12.34 -6.70
CA ALA A 238 -14.98 13.67 -6.14
C ALA A 238 -16.43 14.19 -6.25
N ASN A 239 -17.11 13.84 -7.33
CA ASN A 239 -18.48 14.24 -7.62
C ASN A 239 -19.54 13.24 -7.16
N SER A 240 -19.15 12.11 -6.56
CA SER A 240 -20.08 11.08 -6.09
C SER A 240 -19.83 10.72 -4.61
N SER A 241 -19.12 9.61 -4.37
CA SER A 241 -18.91 9.05 -3.03
C SER A 241 -17.92 9.83 -2.17
N ARG A 242 -16.97 10.52 -2.79
CA ARG A 242 -15.78 11.11 -2.16
C ARG A 242 -14.93 10.08 -1.41
N SER A 243 -15.00 8.83 -1.83
CA SER A 243 -14.14 7.77 -1.26
C SER A 243 -12.68 8.15 -1.47
N PRO A 244 -11.84 8.09 -0.43
CA PRO A 244 -10.43 8.47 -0.53
C PRO A 244 -9.68 7.68 -1.59
N VAL A 245 -8.69 8.31 -2.23
CA VAL A 245 -7.72 7.65 -3.09
C VAL A 245 -6.38 7.60 -2.37
N ASN A 246 -5.85 6.40 -2.20
CA ASN A 246 -4.68 6.10 -1.41
C ASN A 246 -3.50 5.79 -2.33
N PHE A 247 -2.52 6.68 -2.38
CA PHE A 247 -1.30 6.51 -3.18
C PHE A 247 -0.22 5.81 -2.37
N HIS A 248 0.28 4.71 -2.88
CA HIS A 248 1.46 4.07 -2.35
C HIS A 248 2.69 4.95 -2.62
N VAL A 249 3.37 5.32 -1.55
CA VAL A 249 4.61 6.11 -1.59
C VAL A 249 5.58 5.49 -0.59
N SER A 250 6.06 4.30 -0.91
CA SER A 250 7.07 3.65 -0.10
C SER A 250 8.45 3.88 -0.68
N THR A 251 9.39 4.10 0.19
CA THR A 251 10.74 4.41 -0.18
C THR A 251 11.78 3.78 0.74
N THR A 252 11.37 3.21 1.84
CA THR A 252 12.26 2.64 2.85
C THR A 252 13.12 1.53 2.30
N HIS A 253 12.56 0.74 1.39
CA HIS A 253 13.30 -0.28 0.68
C HIS A 253 12.97 -0.13 -0.78
N THR A 254 13.83 0.61 -1.48
CA THR A 254 13.75 0.69 -2.93
C THR A 254 13.67 -0.71 -3.49
N GLU A 255 12.47 -1.12 -3.77
CA GLU A 255 12.25 -2.37 -4.45
C GLU A 255 13.00 -2.34 -5.78
N PRO A 256 13.64 -3.44 -6.17
CA PRO A 256 14.45 -3.46 -7.36
C PRO A 256 13.70 -2.89 -8.57
N GLY A 257 14.23 -1.79 -9.15
CA GLY A 257 13.66 -1.14 -10.32
C GLY A 257 12.85 0.13 -10.04
N THR A 258 12.51 0.45 -8.80
CA THR A 258 12.01 1.78 -8.44
C THR A 258 13.16 2.75 -8.23
N THR A 259 12.92 4.02 -8.50
CA THR A 259 13.90 5.09 -8.29
C THR A 259 13.30 6.17 -7.40
N LEU A 260 14.12 6.91 -6.67
CA LEU A 260 13.66 8.02 -5.82
C LEU A 260 12.84 9.05 -6.61
N ARG A 261 13.16 9.25 -7.89
CA ARG A 261 12.40 10.15 -8.76
C ARG A 261 10.96 9.70 -8.98
N MET A 262 10.69 8.40 -8.99
CA MET A 262 9.32 7.88 -9.14
C MET A 262 8.46 8.17 -7.90
N MET A 263 9.10 8.41 -6.78
CA MET A 263 8.50 8.70 -5.48
C MET A 263 8.40 10.20 -5.20
N ASP A 264 8.73 11.03 -6.17
CA ASP A 264 8.67 12.48 -6.05
C ASP A 264 7.22 12.94 -5.91
N LEU A 265 6.88 13.49 -4.76
CA LEU A 265 5.54 13.96 -4.43
C LEU A 265 5.16 15.25 -5.17
N THR A 266 6.12 15.95 -5.77
CA THR A 266 5.82 17.15 -6.58
C THR A 266 4.89 16.82 -7.73
N GLY A 267 5.00 15.62 -8.31
CA GLY A 267 4.08 15.16 -9.35
C GLY A 267 2.62 15.10 -8.88
N LEU A 268 2.35 14.60 -7.67
CA LEU A 268 1.00 14.61 -7.08
C LEU A 268 0.54 16.04 -6.78
N GLU A 269 1.42 16.87 -6.23
CA GLU A 269 1.10 18.25 -5.91
C GLU A 269 0.69 19.02 -7.16
N GLU A 270 1.53 19.04 -8.18
CA GLU A 270 1.32 19.82 -9.41
C GLU A 270 0.11 19.32 -10.22
N THR A 271 -0.14 18.02 -10.23
CA THR A 271 -1.15 17.44 -11.12
C THR A 271 -2.49 17.17 -10.46
N LEU A 272 -2.54 16.97 -9.14
CA LEU A 272 -3.78 16.61 -8.43
C LEU A 272 -4.14 17.59 -7.31
N PHE A 273 -3.21 17.91 -6.40
CA PHE A 273 -3.58 18.64 -5.19
C PHE A 273 -3.86 20.11 -5.47
N GLN A 274 -3.21 20.70 -6.48
CA GLN A 274 -3.48 22.05 -6.94
C GLN A 274 -4.72 22.16 -7.85
N ASP A 275 -5.28 21.03 -8.31
CA ASP A 275 -6.47 21.04 -9.16
C ASP A 275 -7.73 21.38 -8.33
N LYS A 276 -8.31 22.56 -8.59
CA LYS A 276 -9.49 23.04 -7.89
C LYS A 276 -10.71 22.12 -8.05
N GLY A 277 -10.80 21.40 -9.16
CA GLY A 277 -11.88 20.44 -9.40
C GLY A 277 -11.76 19.18 -8.54
N LEU A 278 -10.57 18.91 -7.97
CA LEU A 278 -10.29 17.80 -7.08
C LEU A 278 -10.18 18.22 -5.60
N SER A 279 -10.43 19.48 -5.25
CA SER A 279 -10.31 20.00 -3.88
C SER A 279 -11.18 19.27 -2.85
N ASN A 280 -12.26 18.63 -3.29
CA ASN A 280 -13.16 17.83 -2.44
C ASN A 280 -12.82 16.33 -2.45
N GLN A 281 -11.86 15.89 -3.25
CA GLN A 281 -11.41 14.49 -3.31
C GLN A 281 -10.36 14.26 -2.22
N PRO A 282 -10.62 13.40 -1.23
CA PRO A 282 -9.60 13.04 -0.25
C PRO A 282 -8.50 12.19 -0.90
N PHE A 283 -7.25 12.56 -0.64
CA PHE A 283 -6.07 11.81 -1.06
C PHE A 283 -5.25 11.39 0.17
N ILE A 284 -4.77 10.16 0.19
CA ILE A 284 -3.93 9.62 1.26
C ILE A 284 -2.56 9.31 0.68
N ILE A 285 -1.51 9.80 1.32
CA ILE A 285 -0.13 9.42 1.04
C ILE A 285 0.21 8.28 2.00
N THR A 286 0.19 7.06 1.47
CA THR A 286 0.53 5.85 2.26
C THR A 286 2.02 5.85 2.58
N HIS A 287 2.36 5.38 3.78
CA HIS A 287 3.72 5.32 4.33
C HIS A 287 4.35 6.70 4.57
N ALA A 288 3.58 7.76 4.42
CA ALA A 288 3.93 9.16 4.72
C ALA A 288 5.33 9.58 4.21
N GLY A 289 5.69 9.13 3.01
CA GLY A 289 7.00 9.42 2.45
C GLY A 289 8.15 8.78 3.24
N ALA A 290 8.00 7.51 3.62
CA ALA A 290 8.85 6.67 4.48
C ALA A 290 10.37 6.80 4.34
N ILE A 291 10.91 7.64 3.47
CA ILE A 291 12.31 8.08 3.47
C ILE A 291 12.41 9.54 3.94
N TYR A 292 13.28 9.74 4.88
CA TYR A 292 13.85 11.05 5.12
C TYR A 292 14.66 11.48 3.85
N PRO A 293 14.31 12.56 3.12
CA PRO A 293 13.64 13.79 3.54
C PRO A 293 12.12 13.89 3.22
N GLY A 294 11.48 12.86 2.68
CA GLY A 294 10.09 12.89 2.25
C GLY A 294 9.09 13.32 3.33
N VAL A 295 9.37 13.02 4.60
CA VAL A 295 8.56 13.45 5.75
C VAL A 295 8.26 14.94 5.75
N ARG A 296 9.23 15.79 5.45
CA ARG A 296 9.04 17.24 5.43
C ARG A 296 8.16 17.68 4.26
N GLN A 297 8.32 17.05 3.10
CA GLN A 297 7.45 17.29 1.95
C GLN A 297 6.01 16.89 2.27
N VAL A 298 5.80 15.67 2.80
CA VAL A 298 4.48 15.22 3.22
C VAL A 298 3.90 16.17 4.27
N THR A 299 4.66 16.58 5.27
CA THR A 299 4.20 17.52 6.30
C THR A 299 3.73 18.85 5.69
N ALA A 300 4.46 19.39 4.72
CA ALA A 300 4.06 20.59 4.00
C ALA A 300 2.75 20.38 3.22
N LEU A 301 2.61 19.26 2.52
CA LEU A 301 1.38 18.92 1.79
C LEU A 301 0.18 18.78 2.73
N LEU A 302 0.36 18.14 3.89
CA LEU A 302 -0.70 18.05 4.92
C LEU A 302 -1.13 19.41 5.46
N PHE A 303 -0.20 20.34 5.57
CA PHE A 303 -0.48 21.70 6.02
C PHE A 303 -1.20 22.53 4.94
N HIS A 304 -0.74 22.45 3.70
CA HIS A 304 -1.24 23.28 2.60
C HIS A 304 -2.59 22.82 2.03
N TYR A 305 -2.84 21.51 1.95
CA TYR A 305 -4.00 20.96 1.25
C TYR A 305 -5.03 20.37 2.21
N GLY A 306 -6.25 20.92 2.23
CA GLY A 306 -7.33 20.49 3.11
C GLY A 306 -7.76 19.04 2.91
N ASN A 307 -7.60 18.49 1.73
CA ASN A 307 -8.02 17.16 1.29
C ASN A 307 -6.89 16.13 1.24
N VAL A 308 -5.66 16.45 1.67
CA VAL A 308 -4.52 15.52 1.71
C VAL A 308 -4.32 14.99 3.13
N TYR A 309 -4.13 13.68 3.24
CA TYR A 309 -3.90 12.90 4.45
C TYR A 309 -2.66 12.05 4.27
N ALA A 310 -2.11 11.50 5.35
CA ALA A 310 -1.01 10.54 5.28
C ALA A 310 -1.17 9.46 6.36
N ASP A 311 -0.66 8.27 6.10
CA ASP A 311 -0.53 7.24 7.11
C ASP A 311 0.94 6.97 7.45
N CYS A 312 1.19 6.44 8.66
CA CYS A 312 2.52 6.11 9.16
C CYS A 312 2.80 4.60 9.19
N SER A 313 2.18 3.86 8.28
CA SER A 313 2.48 2.42 8.12
C SER A 313 3.94 2.17 7.72
N GLU A 314 4.43 0.95 7.91
CA GLU A 314 5.78 0.47 7.67
C GLU A 314 6.88 1.02 8.61
N TRP A 315 6.80 2.24 9.07
CA TRP A 315 7.89 2.89 9.81
C TRP A 315 8.32 2.14 11.07
N SER A 316 7.36 1.56 11.77
CA SER A 316 7.61 0.86 13.04
C SER A 316 8.43 -0.41 12.90
N TYR A 317 8.53 -0.96 11.69
CA TYR A 317 9.30 -2.17 11.43
C TYR A 317 10.46 -1.99 10.44
N TYR A 318 10.55 -0.84 9.77
CA TYR A 318 11.72 -0.51 8.95
C TYR A 318 12.69 0.42 9.66
N GLU A 319 12.20 1.52 10.22
CA GLU A 319 13.02 2.57 10.84
C GLU A 319 12.38 3.12 12.12
N TYR A 320 12.43 2.39 13.21
CA TYR A 320 11.73 2.79 14.43
C TYR A 320 12.06 4.23 14.88
N ASN A 321 13.36 4.57 15.00
CA ASN A 321 13.77 5.91 15.40
C ASN A 321 13.47 6.97 14.33
N GLY A 322 13.59 6.62 13.05
CA GLY A 322 13.15 7.45 11.94
C GLY A 322 11.66 7.73 12.01
N GLY A 323 10.85 6.71 12.30
CA GLY A 323 9.42 6.81 12.50
C GLY A 323 9.04 7.69 13.70
N VAL A 324 9.73 7.57 14.84
CA VAL A 324 9.54 8.48 15.98
C VAL A 324 9.77 9.93 15.56
N ASN A 325 10.89 10.22 14.88
CA ASN A 325 11.21 11.58 14.40
C ASN A 325 10.16 12.09 13.41
N ALA A 326 9.68 11.23 12.53
CA ALA A 326 8.69 11.57 11.53
C ALA A 326 7.33 11.90 12.14
N VAL A 327 6.84 11.09 13.09
CA VAL A 327 5.61 11.36 13.83
C VAL A 327 5.72 12.67 14.60
N VAL A 328 6.87 12.96 15.25
CA VAL A 328 7.13 14.26 15.91
C VAL A 328 6.98 15.37 14.88
N THR A 329 7.71 15.32 13.76
CA THR A 329 7.71 16.37 12.72
C THR A 329 6.29 16.61 12.18
N MET A 330 5.57 15.56 11.81
CA MET A 330 4.23 15.68 11.24
C MET A 330 3.22 16.21 12.26
N THR A 331 3.27 15.72 13.51
CA THR A 331 2.31 16.17 14.54
C THR A 331 2.62 17.56 15.12
N GLU A 332 3.83 18.08 14.92
CA GLU A 332 4.18 19.45 15.27
C GLU A 332 3.64 20.47 14.25
N ALA A 333 3.72 20.16 12.96
CA ALA A 333 3.47 21.13 11.91
C ALA A 333 2.14 20.89 11.16
N ALA A 334 1.70 19.64 11.00
CA ALA A 334 0.46 19.34 10.31
C ALA A 334 -0.74 19.29 11.27
N PRO A 335 -1.97 19.64 10.80
CA PRO A 335 -3.17 19.50 11.61
C PRO A 335 -3.38 18.04 12.08
N GLY A 336 -3.63 17.84 13.37
CA GLY A 336 -3.68 16.50 14.00
C GLY A 336 -4.76 15.55 13.47
N HIS A 337 -5.68 16.03 12.62
CA HIS A 337 -6.70 15.20 11.95
C HIS A 337 -6.26 14.64 10.58
N LYS A 338 -5.02 14.88 10.17
CA LYS A 338 -4.48 14.51 8.86
C LYS A 338 -3.67 13.23 8.88
N LEU A 339 -3.23 12.79 10.06
CA LEU A 339 -2.40 11.61 10.20
C LEU A 339 -3.25 10.38 10.53
N LEU A 340 -3.00 9.31 9.81
CA LEU A 340 -3.64 7.99 9.96
C LEU A 340 -2.61 6.99 10.44
N TRP A 341 -3.09 5.85 10.90
CA TRP A 341 -2.27 4.74 11.35
C TRP A 341 -2.52 3.50 10.49
N GLY A 342 -1.47 2.74 10.19
CA GLY A 342 -1.54 1.48 9.46
C GLY A 342 -0.39 0.54 9.85
N THR A 343 -0.50 -0.73 9.49
CA THR A 343 0.55 -1.73 9.73
C THR A 343 1.28 -2.14 8.46
N ASP A 344 0.57 -2.17 7.33
CA ASP A 344 1.01 -2.78 6.07
C ASP A 344 1.51 -4.24 6.23
N GLY A 345 0.94 -4.95 7.19
CA GLY A 345 1.29 -6.34 7.47
C GLY A 345 0.67 -7.31 6.46
N THR A 346 1.51 -8.03 5.74
CA THR A 346 1.09 -9.01 4.72
C THR A 346 0.93 -10.43 5.27
N VAL A 347 1.46 -10.70 6.44
CA VAL A 347 1.34 -11.97 7.18
C VAL A 347 1.00 -11.70 8.64
N PRO A 348 0.36 -12.63 9.38
CA PRO A 348 -0.09 -12.41 10.75
C PRO A 348 1.01 -11.92 11.69
N GLU A 349 2.23 -12.42 11.55
CA GLU A 349 3.38 -12.09 12.39
C GLU A 349 3.81 -10.64 12.22
N ILE A 350 3.96 -10.18 10.97
CA ILE A 350 4.31 -8.78 10.65
C ILE A 350 3.15 -7.86 11.05
N PHE A 351 1.92 -8.23 10.73
CA PHE A 351 0.72 -7.48 11.09
C PHE A 351 0.63 -7.24 12.60
N THR A 352 0.78 -8.31 13.41
CA THR A 352 0.68 -8.24 14.86
C THR A 352 1.88 -7.49 15.46
N GLY A 353 3.08 -7.81 15.00
CA GLY A 353 4.31 -7.16 15.44
C GLY A 353 4.33 -5.67 15.11
N SER A 354 3.92 -5.31 13.91
CA SER A 354 3.77 -3.90 13.51
C SER A 354 2.73 -3.18 14.36
N ALA A 355 1.59 -3.80 14.67
CA ALA A 355 0.59 -3.22 15.56
C ALA A 355 1.13 -2.95 16.98
N ILE A 356 2.02 -3.79 17.48
CA ILE A 356 2.67 -3.62 18.78
C ILE A 356 3.73 -2.50 18.69
N THR A 357 4.62 -2.57 17.72
CA THR A 357 5.78 -1.67 17.62
C THR A 357 5.36 -0.26 17.21
N SER A 358 4.38 -0.10 16.32
CA SER A 358 3.89 1.22 15.89
C SER A 358 3.20 2.01 17.03
N ARG A 359 2.49 1.32 17.94
CA ARG A 359 1.94 1.98 19.13
C ARG A 359 3.02 2.44 20.10
N ARG A 360 4.10 1.65 20.24
CA ARG A 360 5.28 2.08 21.02
C ARG A 360 5.93 3.29 20.37
N MET A 361 6.12 3.25 19.05
CA MET A 361 6.67 4.35 18.27
C MET A 361 5.84 5.65 18.43
N LEU A 362 4.51 5.55 18.32
CA LEU A 362 3.62 6.69 18.53
C LEU A 362 3.72 7.23 19.95
N ARG A 363 3.71 6.35 20.97
CA ARG A 363 3.89 6.75 22.37
C ARG A 363 5.20 7.51 22.56
N ASP A 364 6.30 6.97 22.05
CA ASP A 364 7.63 7.57 22.23
C ASP A 364 7.74 8.92 21.52
N ALA A 365 7.13 9.06 20.35
CA ALA A 365 7.05 10.32 19.63
C ALA A 365 6.25 11.40 20.40
N LEU A 366 5.09 11.04 20.91
CA LEU A 366 4.24 11.97 21.66
C LEU A 366 4.83 12.30 23.03
N GLN A 367 5.43 11.34 23.72
CA GLN A 367 6.16 11.57 24.96
C GLN A 367 7.31 12.55 24.75
N ARG A 368 8.10 12.38 23.71
CA ARG A 368 9.18 13.33 23.36
C ARG A 368 8.67 14.73 23.17
N ARG A 369 7.48 14.89 22.57
CA ARG A 369 6.85 16.21 22.40
C ARG A 369 6.41 16.82 23.75
N VAL A 370 5.93 15.98 24.68
CA VAL A 370 5.61 16.42 26.05
C VAL A 370 6.89 16.84 26.78
N ASP A 371 7.93 16.03 26.73
CA ASP A 371 9.21 16.29 27.41
C ASP A 371 9.88 17.57 26.90
N THR A 372 9.72 17.91 25.62
CA THR A 372 10.24 19.15 25.03
C THR A 372 9.32 20.36 25.19
N GLY A 373 8.14 20.17 25.77
CA GLY A 373 7.12 21.22 25.94
C GLY A 373 6.39 21.61 24.64
N SER A 374 6.59 20.87 23.53
CA SER A 374 5.92 21.13 22.25
C SER A 374 4.51 20.55 22.17
N LEU A 375 4.09 19.75 23.17
CA LEU A 375 2.75 19.22 23.35
C LEU A 375 2.37 19.26 24.83
N PRO A 376 1.26 19.93 25.23
CA PRO A 376 0.75 19.79 26.58
C PRO A 376 0.38 18.34 26.91
N GLU A 377 0.83 17.83 28.06
CA GLU A 377 0.63 16.41 28.46
C GLU A 377 -0.84 15.97 28.34
N LYS A 378 -1.79 16.82 28.76
CA LYS A 378 -3.23 16.54 28.65
C LYS A 378 -3.73 16.30 27.24
N LEU A 379 -2.98 16.68 26.19
CA LEU A 379 -3.32 16.50 24.78
C LEU A 379 -2.66 15.24 24.18
N MET A 380 -1.78 14.56 24.90
CA MET A 380 -1.07 13.37 24.39
C MET A 380 -2.05 12.25 24.01
N ILE A 381 -2.93 11.87 24.92
CA ILE A 381 -3.91 10.79 24.67
C ILE A 381 -4.95 11.21 23.60
N PRO A 382 -5.57 12.42 23.64
CA PRO A 382 -6.44 12.86 22.57
C PRO A 382 -5.80 12.85 21.17
N LEU A 383 -4.52 13.18 21.06
CA LEU A 383 -3.80 13.12 19.78
C LEU A 383 -3.50 11.69 19.35
N ALA A 384 -3.08 10.82 20.28
CA ALA A 384 -2.87 9.39 20.01
C ALA A 384 -4.16 8.72 19.48
N GLU A 385 -5.31 8.97 20.10
CA GLU A 385 -6.60 8.45 19.66
C GLU A 385 -6.98 8.94 18.25
N ARG A 386 -6.68 10.20 17.92
CA ARG A 386 -6.89 10.73 16.58
C ARG A 386 -6.08 9.94 15.56
N VAL A 387 -4.80 9.74 15.78
CA VAL A 387 -3.90 9.04 14.87
C VAL A 387 -4.30 7.57 14.74
N LEU A 388 -4.60 6.90 15.86
CA LEU A 388 -4.87 5.46 15.87
C LEU A 388 -6.22 5.07 15.25
N TYR A 389 -7.27 5.90 15.41
CA TYR A 389 -8.60 5.51 14.91
C TYR A 389 -9.56 6.66 14.57
N LYS A 390 -9.66 7.75 15.35
CA LYS A 390 -10.68 8.79 15.15
C LYS A 390 -10.59 9.49 13.78
N ASN A 391 -9.38 9.68 13.27
CA ASN A 391 -9.20 10.27 11.94
C ASN A 391 -9.67 9.30 10.85
N ALA A 392 -9.38 8.01 10.98
CA ALA A 392 -9.85 6.99 10.06
C ALA A 392 -11.39 6.85 10.08
N GLU A 393 -12.01 6.81 11.27
CA GLU A 393 -13.47 6.82 11.41
C GLU A 393 -14.12 7.97 10.62
N LYS A 394 -13.59 9.19 10.84
CA LYS A 394 -14.11 10.38 10.18
C LYS A 394 -13.89 10.35 8.67
N LEU A 395 -12.71 9.92 8.22
CA LEU A 395 -12.34 9.94 6.80
C LEU A 395 -13.08 8.87 6.00
N PHE A 396 -13.19 7.67 6.56
CA PHE A 396 -13.80 6.52 5.88
C PHE A 396 -15.29 6.32 6.20
N GLY A 397 -15.85 7.09 7.12
CA GLY A 397 -17.28 7.06 7.44
C GLY A 397 -17.74 5.79 8.15
N PHE A 398 -16.90 5.17 8.98
CA PHE A 398 -17.28 4.04 9.83
C PHE A 398 -17.09 4.37 11.32
N SER A 399 -17.64 3.53 12.20
CA SER A 399 -17.32 3.57 13.63
C SER A 399 -16.56 2.31 14.04
N VAL A 400 -15.58 2.45 14.93
CA VAL A 400 -14.85 1.29 15.49
C VAL A 400 -15.72 0.49 16.45
N ASP A 401 -16.77 1.11 17.00
CA ASP A 401 -17.71 0.50 17.96
C ASP A 401 -18.94 -0.14 17.29
N ALA A 402 -19.09 0.01 15.95
CA ALA A 402 -20.25 -0.46 15.18
C ALA A 402 -20.06 -1.87 14.58
#